data_5b1038766cbdfb749cbec97cf011387c
#
_entry.id   5b1038766cbdfb749cbec97cf011387c
#
_cell.length_a   1.000
_cell.length_b   1.000
_cell.length_c   1.000
_cell.angle_alpha   90.00
_cell.angle_beta   90.00
_cell.angle_gamma   90.00
#
_symmetry.space_group_name_H-M   'P 1'
#
loop_
_entity.id
_entity.type
_entity.pdbx_description
1 polymer ?
#
loop_
_entity_poly.entity_id
_entity_poly.type
_entity_poly.pdbx_seq_one_letter_code
_entity_poly.pdbx_strand_id
1 'polypeptide(L)'
;MNAKGWRPFWAALLAGLLVLVPLVGGTVLLTRRTLRTKLASRPQGGVAIRQPKEENRLSLLVCTAPTETTAPGFLLLYLSASQNCIHALALPGELTVPFGTDEAALADCYRAAGPARCREALLSALALPEDTHYLALAPSVLQAIADRYGALRVGFSGALTADELARTGCSANVQALSAREAETLLSGMEGVVPPAHKAAARAAVWDAFFRQELELLPATLPNALRTHSPSLLTDLTAQDLLILEDTLEFLADRSAAIHAEALPGAWDAKAGTYTVTDASRAAVQTFLSVSPASGNDASLREP
;
A
#
# COMPACT_ATOMS: atom_id res chain seq x y z
N MET A 1 -29.34 21.52 45.87
CA MET A 1 -28.48 20.44 45.29
C MET A 1 -27.02 20.83 45.52
N ASN A 2 -26.29 20.03 46.32
CA ASN A 2 -25.01 20.43 46.90
C ASN A 2 -23.84 20.37 45.90
N ALA A 3 -23.30 21.53 45.52
CA ALA A 3 -22.12 21.67 44.67
C ALA A 3 -20.78 21.24 45.34
N LYS A 4 -20.83 20.69 46.55
CA LYS A 4 -19.63 20.27 47.31
C LYS A 4 -19.04 18.91 46.94
N GLY A 5 -19.76 18.05 46.22
CA GLY A 5 -19.30 16.71 45.86
C GLY A 5 -18.50 16.62 44.56
N TRP A 6 -18.51 17.65 43.73
CA TRP A 6 -17.87 17.60 42.38
C TRP A 6 -16.38 17.98 42.39
N ARG A 7 -15.94 18.74 43.38
CA ARG A 7 -14.53 19.16 43.49
C ARG A 7 -13.55 17.98 43.70
N PRO A 8 -13.82 17.01 44.59
CA PRO A 8 -12.90 15.86 44.73
C PRO A 8 -12.88 14.93 43.49
N PHE A 9 -14.00 14.81 42.78
CA PHE A 9 -14.07 14.02 41.56
C PHE A 9 -13.19 14.61 40.44
N TRP A 10 -13.29 15.93 40.21
CA TRP A 10 -12.46 16.62 39.21
C TRP A 10 -10.99 16.65 39.61
N ALA A 11 -10.67 16.74 40.87
CA ALA A 11 -9.31 16.66 41.37
C ALA A 11 -8.68 15.27 41.16
N ALA A 12 -9.45 14.20 41.42
CA ALA A 12 -9.00 12.82 41.16
C ALA A 12 -8.85 12.51 39.66
N LEU A 13 -9.80 13.02 38.84
CA LEU A 13 -9.74 12.87 37.38
C LEU A 13 -8.51 13.59 36.77
N LEU A 14 -8.25 14.84 37.21
CA LEU A 14 -7.08 15.61 36.78
C LEU A 14 -5.78 14.97 37.26
N ALA A 15 -5.70 14.46 38.47
CA ALA A 15 -4.54 13.75 39.00
C ALA A 15 -4.28 12.44 38.21
N GLY A 16 -5.36 11.68 37.90
CA GLY A 16 -5.26 10.48 37.05
C GLY A 16 -4.79 10.78 35.65
N LEU A 17 -5.31 11.85 35.02
CA LEU A 17 -4.92 12.27 33.67
C LEU A 17 -3.48 12.76 33.62
N LEU A 18 -3.02 13.45 34.67
CA LEU A 18 -1.67 13.99 34.82
C LEU A 18 -0.62 12.88 34.98
N VAL A 19 -1.02 11.70 35.47
CA VAL A 19 -0.16 10.51 35.58
C VAL A 19 -0.25 9.67 34.29
N LEU A 20 -1.43 9.53 33.72
CA LEU A 20 -1.69 8.64 32.57
C LEU A 20 -1.12 9.20 31.28
N VAL A 21 -1.21 10.51 31.06
CA VAL A 21 -0.68 11.17 29.84
C VAL A 21 0.84 11.01 29.71
N PRO A 22 1.69 11.27 30.72
CA PRO A 22 3.12 11.03 30.60
C PRO A 22 3.47 9.53 30.54
N LEU A 23 2.67 8.65 31.14
CA LEU A 23 2.91 7.20 31.09
C LEU A 23 2.65 6.64 29.68
N VAL A 24 1.55 7.03 29.04
CA VAL A 24 1.23 6.63 27.66
C VAL A 24 2.13 7.35 26.66
N GLY A 25 2.34 8.66 26.82
CA GLY A 25 3.26 9.42 25.97
C GLY A 25 4.71 8.98 26.10
N GLY A 26 5.15 8.63 27.32
CA GLY A 26 6.48 8.11 27.61
C GLY A 26 6.73 6.73 27.01
N THR A 27 5.75 5.83 27.03
CA THR A 27 5.88 4.50 26.42
C THR A 27 5.96 4.59 24.90
N VAL A 28 5.17 5.44 24.25
CA VAL A 28 5.24 5.66 22.80
C VAL A 28 6.57 6.30 22.37
N LEU A 29 7.05 7.29 23.14
CA LEU A 29 8.36 7.93 22.89
C LEU A 29 9.53 7.00 23.16
N LEU A 30 9.46 6.16 24.20
CA LEU A 30 10.48 5.16 24.52
C LEU A 30 10.50 4.04 23.47
N THR A 31 9.34 3.57 23.00
CA THR A 31 9.27 2.56 21.94
C THR A 31 9.84 3.10 20.63
N ARG A 32 9.52 4.35 20.26
CA ARG A 32 10.13 5.00 19.10
C ARG A 32 11.63 5.25 19.27
N ARG A 33 12.09 5.61 20.46
CA ARG A 33 13.53 5.77 20.74
C ARG A 33 14.28 4.44 20.77
N THR A 34 13.71 3.40 21.36
CA THR A 34 14.36 2.07 21.40
C THR A 34 14.40 1.41 20.02
N LEU A 35 13.41 1.65 19.16
CA LEU A 35 13.45 1.24 17.75
C LEU A 35 14.54 2.03 17.00
N ARG A 36 14.63 3.35 17.18
CA ARG A 36 15.69 4.17 16.57
C ARG A 36 17.09 3.84 17.11
N THR A 37 17.24 3.54 18.40
CA THR A 37 18.55 3.15 18.97
C THR A 37 18.95 1.73 18.59
N LYS A 38 18.02 0.79 18.41
CA LYS A 38 18.33 -0.53 17.83
C LYS A 38 18.73 -0.45 16.36
N LEU A 39 18.17 0.49 15.60
CA LEU A 39 18.62 0.81 14.24
C LEU A 39 20.00 1.50 14.23
N ALA A 40 20.29 2.36 15.22
CA ALA A 40 21.56 3.06 15.33
C ALA A 40 22.70 2.23 15.97
N SER A 41 22.39 1.14 16.68
CA SER A 41 23.37 0.27 17.34
C SER A 41 23.72 -0.99 16.51
N ARG A 42 23.58 -0.96 15.19
CA ARG A 42 24.28 -1.93 14.34
C ARG A 42 25.78 -1.75 14.56
N PRO A 43 26.53 -2.81 14.90
CA PRO A 43 27.97 -2.71 15.09
C PRO A 43 28.59 -2.17 13.80
N GLN A 44 29.30 -1.06 13.90
CA GLN A 44 30.18 -0.55 12.84
C GLN A 44 31.41 -1.45 12.70
N GLY A 45 31.21 -2.74 12.53
CA GLY A 45 32.19 -3.66 12.02
C GLY A 45 32.16 -3.57 10.51
N GLY A 46 33.29 -3.24 9.92
CA GLY A 46 33.56 -2.96 8.51
C GLY A 46 32.38 -3.11 7.58
N VAL A 47 31.90 -2.00 7.03
CA VAL A 47 30.73 -1.94 6.13
C VAL A 47 31.03 -2.82 4.93
N ALA A 48 30.69 -4.10 5.01
CA ALA A 48 30.49 -4.88 3.81
C ALA A 48 29.29 -4.19 3.11
N ILE A 49 29.57 -3.44 2.04
CA ILE A 49 28.54 -2.83 1.21
C ILE A 49 27.74 -4.01 0.67
N ARG A 50 26.63 -4.33 1.33
CA ARG A 50 25.70 -5.36 0.89
C ARG A 50 25.07 -4.84 -0.40
N GLN A 51 25.41 -5.45 -1.54
CA GLN A 51 24.82 -5.09 -2.82
C GLN A 51 23.51 -5.87 -2.98
N PRO A 52 22.45 -5.25 -3.48
CA PRO A 52 21.23 -5.96 -3.82
C PRO A 52 21.50 -6.93 -4.94
N LYS A 53 20.96 -8.12 -4.84
CA LYS A 53 20.99 -9.15 -5.87
C LYS A 53 19.76 -9.02 -6.77
N GLU A 54 19.78 -9.63 -7.93
CA GLU A 54 18.60 -9.67 -8.82
C GLU A 54 17.40 -10.34 -8.16
N GLU A 55 17.62 -11.31 -7.27
CA GLU A 55 16.60 -11.98 -6.47
C GLU A 55 15.91 -11.06 -5.44
N ASN A 56 16.51 -9.90 -5.10
CA ASN A 56 15.90 -8.91 -4.22
C ASN A 56 14.85 -8.08 -4.99
N ARG A 57 13.86 -8.77 -5.52
CA ARG A 57 12.68 -8.22 -6.19
C ARG A 57 11.45 -9.03 -5.82
N LEU A 58 10.29 -8.40 -5.85
CA LEU A 58 9.01 -9.05 -5.63
C LEU A 58 7.93 -8.39 -6.50
N SER A 59 7.18 -9.19 -7.24
CA SER A 59 5.97 -8.78 -7.94
C SER A 59 4.76 -9.38 -7.23
N LEU A 60 3.76 -8.55 -6.89
CA LEU A 60 2.67 -8.95 -6.00
C LEU A 60 1.34 -8.31 -6.40
N LEU A 61 0.30 -9.13 -6.57
CA LEU A 61 -1.08 -8.66 -6.61
C LEU A 61 -1.61 -8.55 -5.17
N VAL A 62 -1.87 -7.34 -4.71
CA VAL A 62 -2.47 -7.08 -3.38
C VAL A 62 -3.95 -6.82 -3.54
N CYS A 63 -4.77 -7.52 -2.74
CA CYS A 63 -6.22 -7.34 -2.69
C CYS A 63 -6.62 -6.89 -1.28
N THR A 64 -7.31 -5.75 -1.16
CA THR A 64 -7.74 -5.17 0.12
C THR A 64 -9.21 -4.80 0.09
N ALA A 65 -9.93 -5.03 1.18
CA ALA A 65 -11.33 -4.64 1.32
C ALA A 65 -11.60 -4.15 2.75
N PRO A 66 -12.57 -3.20 2.93
CA PRO A 66 -12.94 -2.73 4.27
C PRO A 66 -13.86 -3.69 5.03
N THR A 67 -14.58 -4.56 4.33
CA THR A 67 -15.49 -5.58 4.88
C THR A 67 -15.47 -6.85 4.06
N GLU A 68 -15.96 -7.96 4.64
CA GLU A 68 -16.06 -9.26 3.96
C GLU A 68 -17.01 -9.24 2.73
N THR A 69 -17.99 -8.34 2.71
CA THR A 69 -19.01 -8.24 1.66
C THR A 69 -18.64 -7.27 0.54
N THR A 70 -17.62 -6.44 0.76
CA THR A 70 -17.18 -5.44 -0.23
C THR A 70 -16.19 -6.07 -1.19
N ALA A 71 -16.36 -5.78 -2.50
CA ALA A 71 -15.37 -6.18 -3.48
C ALA A 71 -14.01 -5.54 -3.15
N PRO A 72 -12.91 -6.30 -3.20
CA PRO A 72 -11.60 -5.75 -2.90
C PRO A 72 -11.15 -4.74 -3.95
N GLY A 73 -10.32 -3.83 -3.53
CA GLY A 73 -9.48 -3.07 -4.42
C GLY A 73 -8.23 -3.86 -4.78
N PHE A 74 -7.70 -3.61 -5.97
CA PHE A 74 -6.58 -4.34 -6.52
C PHE A 74 -5.39 -3.41 -6.76
N LEU A 75 -4.20 -3.90 -6.41
CA LEU A 75 -2.93 -3.21 -6.62
C LEU A 75 -1.90 -4.22 -7.12
N LEU A 76 -1.26 -3.92 -8.24
CA LEU A 76 0.00 -4.58 -8.58
C LEU A 76 1.13 -3.81 -7.92
N LEU A 77 1.97 -4.50 -7.18
CA LEU A 77 3.12 -3.97 -6.49
C LEU A 77 4.39 -4.62 -7.04
N TYR A 78 5.35 -3.82 -7.42
CA TYR A 78 6.68 -4.27 -7.82
C TYR A 78 7.73 -3.57 -6.94
N LEU A 79 8.50 -4.38 -6.24
CA LEU A 79 9.61 -3.96 -5.39
C LEU A 79 10.91 -4.44 -6.04
N SER A 80 11.88 -3.56 -6.23
CA SER A 80 13.17 -3.93 -6.79
C SER A 80 14.32 -3.19 -6.10
N ALA A 81 15.11 -3.91 -5.34
CA ALA A 81 16.28 -3.36 -4.67
C ALA A 81 17.41 -3.01 -5.66
N SER A 82 17.54 -3.75 -6.76
CA SER A 82 18.55 -3.47 -7.80
C SER A 82 18.23 -2.18 -8.56
N GLN A 83 16.96 -1.91 -8.83
CA GLN A 83 16.49 -0.69 -9.47
C GLN A 83 16.23 0.45 -8.48
N ASN A 84 16.28 0.17 -7.17
CA ASN A 84 15.98 1.11 -6.09
C ASN A 84 14.60 1.77 -6.27
N CYS A 85 13.57 1.00 -6.57
CA CYS A 85 12.23 1.51 -6.83
C CYS A 85 11.13 0.66 -6.19
N ILE A 86 10.03 1.35 -5.90
CA ILE A 86 8.74 0.79 -5.54
C ILE A 86 7.74 1.29 -6.56
N HIS A 87 7.13 0.38 -7.30
CA HIS A 87 6.07 0.69 -8.24
C HIS A 87 4.76 0.10 -7.75
N ALA A 88 3.70 0.90 -7.74
CA ALA A 88 2.36 0.53 -7.33
C ALA A 88 1.38 0.91 -8.44
N LEU A 89 0.76 -0.07 -9.08
CA LEU A 89 -0.19 0.13 -10.16
C LEU A 89 -1.58 -0.31 -9.68
N ALA A 90 -2.46 0.66 -9.41
CA ALA A 90 -3.82 0.39 -8.96
C ALA A 90 -4.71 -0.03 -10.13
N LEU A 91 -5.41 -1.15 -9.97
CA LEU A 91 -6.28 -1.73 -11.00
C LEU A 91 -7.74 -1.41 -10.68
N PRO A 92 -8.54 -0.98 -11.69
CA PRO A 92 -10.00 -0.91 -11.55
C PRO A 92 -10.59 -2.30 -11.29
N GLY A 93 -11.59 -2.39 -10.41
CA GLY A 93 -12.32 -3.64 -10.18
C GLY A 93 -13.14 -4.09 -11.39
N GLU A 94 -13.52 -3.15 -12.24
CA GLU A 94 -14.26 -3.31 -13.49
C GLU A 94 -13.37 -3.74 -14.67
N LEU A 95 -12.05 -3.93 -14.44
CA LEU A 95 -11.10 -4.39 -15.45
C LEU A 95 -11.54 -5.74 -16.01
N THR A 96 -11.79 -5.80 -17.31
CA THR A 96 -12.17 -7.02 -18.02
C THR A 96 -10.96 -7.94 -18.14
N VAL A 97 -11.10 -9.16 -17.63
CA VAL A 97 -10.06 -10.19 -17.63
C VAL A 97 -10.61 -11.53 -18.12
N PRO A 98 -9.78 -12.41 -18.66
CA PRO A 98 -10.20 -13.76 -19.06
C PRO A 98 -10.68 -14.58 -17.85
N PHE A 99 -11.87 -15.20 -17.99
CA PHE A 99 -12.45 -16.04 -16.94
C PHE A 99 -13.09 -17.29 -17.53
N GLY A 100 -12.35 -18.39 -17.56
CA GLY A 100 -12.77 -19.62 -18.25
C GLY A 100 -12.74 -19.44 -19.78
N THR A 101 -13.89 -19.66 -20.42
CA THR A 101 -14.10 -19.43 -21.87
C THR A 101 -14.60 -18.01 -22.19
N ASP A 102 -14.96 -17.26 -21.17
CA ASP A 102 -15.55 -15.94 -21.26
C ASP A 102 -14.63 -14.86 -20.66
N GLU A 103 -15.15 -13.66 -20.54
CA GLU A 103 -14.52 -12.55 -19.86
C GLU A 103 -15.39 -12.12 -18.67
N ALA A 104 -14.77 -11.62 -17.61
CA ALA A 104 -15.45 -11.08 -16.43
C ALA A 104 -14.74 -9.83 -15.91
N ALA A 105 -15.44 -9.02 -15.12
CA ALA A 105 -14.79 -7.99 -14.34
C ALA A 105 -13.86 -8.62 -13.28
N LEU A 106 -12.71 -8.01 -13.02
CA LEU A 106 -11.73 -8.50 -12.04
C LEU A 106 -12.35 -8.70 -10.65
N ALA A 107 -13.26 -7.80 -10.25
CA ALA A 107 -14.01 -7.92 -8.99
C ALA A 107 -14.94 -9.14 -8.98
N ASP A 108 -15.56 -9.49 -10.10
CA ASP A 108 -16.42 -10.68 -10.23
C ASP A 108 -15.59 -11.96 -10.26
N CYS A 109 -14.44 -11.94 -10.96
CA CYS A 109 -13.47 -13.02 -10.92
C CYS A 109 -13.02 -13.32 -9.48
N TYR A 110 -12.73 -12.29 -8.69
CA TYR A 110 -12.36 -12.45 -7.28
C TYR A 110 -13.49 -13.07 -6.45
N ARG A 111 -14.73 -12.57 -6.60
CA ARG A 111 -15.89 -13.11 -5.87
C ARG A 111 -16.17 -14.57 -6.21
N ALA A 112 -15.97 -14.95 -7.47
CA ALA A 112 -16.27 -16.30 -7.94
C ALA A 112 -15.17 -17.32 -7.59
N ALA A 113 -13.89 -16.93 -7.64
CA ALA A 113 -12.77 -17.86 -7.61
C ALA A 113 -11.55 -17.38 -6.80
N GLY A 114 -11.64 -16.23 -6.15
CA GLY A 114 -10.62 -15.71 -5.24
C GLY A 114 -9.37 -15.13 -5.91
N PRO A 115 -8.36 -14.76 -5.09
CA PRO A 115 -7.20 -13.99 -5.56
C PRO A 115 -6.27 -14.78 -6.49
N ALA A 116 -6.14 -16.09 -6.31
CA ALA A 116 -5.31 -16.93 -7.18
C ALA A 116 -5.79 -16.88 -8.63
N ARG A 117 -7.11 -16.94 -8.84
CA ARG A 117 -7.68 -16.86 -10.18
C ARG A 117 -7.56 -15.47 -10.79
N CYS A 118 -7.69 -14.41 -9.96
CA CYS A 118 -7.40 -13.05 -10.41
C CYS A 118 -5.97 -12.88 -10.89
N ARG A 119 -5.00 -13.45 -10.15
CA ARG A 119 -3.59 -13.46 -10.58
C ARG A 119 -3.43 -14.14 -11.93
N GLU A 120 -3.95 -15.34 -12.12
CA GLU A 120 -3.87 -16.08 -13.39
C GLU A 120 -4.48 -15.27 -14.55
N ALA A 121 -5.64 -14.67 -14.34
CA ALA A 121 -6.31 -13.85 -15.34
C ALA A 121 -5.48 -12.60 -15.71
N LEU A 122 -4.85 -11.96 -14.72
CA LEU A 122 -3.98 -10.80 -14.94
C LEU A 122 -2.65 -11.16 -15.61
N LEU A 123 -2.06 -12.33 -15.30
CA LEU A 123 -0.88 -12.83 -16.01
C LEU A 123 -1.14 -12.87 -17.52
N SER A 124 -2.30 -13.36 -17.92
CA SER A 124 -2.70 -13.45 -19.33
C SER A 124 -3.07 -12.07 -19.91
N ALA A 125 -3.90 -11.28 -19.22
CA ALA A 125 -4.42 -10.01 -19.74
C ALA A 125 -3.34 -8.92 -19.91
N LEU A 126 -2.39 -8.87 -18.96
CA LEU A 126 -1.38 -7.82 -18.84
C LEU A 126 0.04 -8.30 -19.16
N ALA A 127 0.21 -9.58 -19.53
CA ALA A 127 1.51 -10.21 -19.76
C ALA A 127 2.47 -10.02 -18.57
N LEU A 128 1.98 -10.27 -17.35
CA LEU A 128 2.79 -10.18 -16.13
C LEU A 128 3.78 -11.34 -16.05
N PRO A 129 4.88 -11.21 -15.29
CA PRO A 129 5.79 -12.30 -15.01
C PRO A 129 5.09 -13.44 -14.24
N GLU A 130 5.47 -14.67 -14.56
CA GLU A 130 4.89 -15.87 -13.91
C GLU A 130 5.20 -15.93 -12.39
N ASP A 131 6.29 -15.31 -11.96
CA ASP A 131 6.71 -15.15 -10.57
C ASP A 131 5.96 -14.03 -9.82
N THR A 132 4.90 -13.47 -10.40
CA THR A 132 4.02 -12.55 -9.70
C THR A 132 3.18 -13.32 -8.68
N HIS A 133 3.32 -13.01 -7.41
CA HIS A 133 2.56 -13.59 -6.31
C HIS A 133 1.22 -12.88 -6.10
N TYR A 134 0.38 -13.43 -5.19
CA TYR A 134 -0.81 -12.73 -4.73
C TYR A 134 -0.87 -12.68 -3.19
N LEU A 135 -1.52 -11.65 -2.68
CA LEU A 135 -1.79 -11.44 -1.27
C LEU A 135 -3.16 -10.80 -1.10
N ALA A 136 -4.11 -11.53 -0.54
CA ALA A 136 -5.39 -10.97 -0.15
C ALA A 136 -5.47 -10.84 1.36
N LEU A 137 -5.77 -9.62 1.81
CA LEU A 137 -5.88 -9.24 3.20
C LEU A 137 -7.36 -9.21 3.60
N ALA A 138 -7.75 -10.11 4.50
CA ALA A 138 -9.05 -10.00 5.16
C ALA A 138 -9.15 -8.66 5.92
N PRO A 139 -10.34 -8.08 6.09
CA PRO A 139 -10.52 -6.78 6.74
C PRO A 139 -9.90 -6.69 8.14
N SER A 140 -10.01 -7.75 8.93
CA SER A 140 -9.43 -7.84 10.26
C SER A 140 -7.90 -7.84 10.24
N VAL A 141 -7.30 -8.50 9.24
CA VAL A 141 -5.85 -8.56 9.07
C VAL A 141 -5.31 -7.23 8.56
N LEU A 142 -6.00 -6.62 7.58
CA LEU A 142 -5.67 -5.28 7.10
C LEU A 142 -5.64 -4.29 8.26
N GLN A 143 -6.67 -4.29 9.11
CA GLN A 143 -6.74 -3.42 10.29
C GLN A 143 -5.58 -3.71 11.25
N ALA A 144 -5.32 -4.97 11.59
CA ALA A 144 -4.26 -5.34 12.54
C ALA A 144 -2.85 -4.98 12.04
N ILE A 145 -2.62 -5.03 10.71
CA ILE A 145 -1.37 -4.58 10.10
C ILE A 145 -1.30 -3.05 10.12
N ALA A 146 -2.38 -2.38 9.71
CA ALA A 146 -2.45 -0.94 9.58
C ALA A 146 -2.32 -0.19 10.92
N ASP A 147 -2.86 -0.74 12.00
CA ASP A 147 -2.77 -0.14 13.35
C ASP A 147 -1.31 0.07 13.82
N ARG A 148 -0.35 -0.60 13.16
CA ARG A 148 1.09 -0.44 13.45
C ARG A 148 1.66 0.85 12.87
N TYR A 149 1.04 1.39 11.82
CA TYR A 149 1.54 2.56 11.07
C TYR A 149 0.82 3.85 11.43
N GLY A 150 -0.41 3.74 11.91
CA GLY A 150 -1.25 4.89 12.24
C GLY A 150 -1.99 5.47 11.04
N ALA A 151 -2.36 6.74 11.11
CA ALA A 151 -3.09 7.41 10.05
C ALA A 151 -2.15 7.97 8.98
N LEU A 152 -2.47 7.70 7.72
CA LEU A 152 -1.75 8.20 6.54
C LEU A 152 -2.26 9.60 6.18
N ARG A 153 -1.37 10.46 5.78
CA ARG A 153 -1.68 11.79 5.25
C ARG A 153 -1.82 11.69 3.73
N VAL A 154 -3.06 11.68 3.24
CA VAL A 154 -3.39 11.47 1.83
C VAL A 154 -4.04 12.71 1.24
N GLY A 155 -3.63 13.09 0.02
CA GLY A 155 -4.27 14.11 -0.81
C GLY A 155 -4.84 13.50 -2.08
N PHE A 156 -6.09 13.81 -2.42
CA PHE A 156 -6.78 13.25 -3.58
C PHE A 156 -6.92 14.24 -4.74
N SER A 157 -6.44 15.47 -4.60
CA SER A 157 -6.58 16.54 -5.63
C SER A 157 -5.90 16.22 -6.96
N GLY A 158 -4.92 15.31 -6.99
CA GLY A 158 -4.28 14.83 -8.22
C GLY A 158 -5.00 13.63 -8.86
N ALA A 159 -5.89 12.96 -8.11
CA ALA A 159 -6.58 11.75 -8.54
C ALA A 159 -8.05 11.99 -8.89
N LEU A 160 -8.69 12.97 -8.27
CA LEU A 160 -10.11 13.30 -8.39
C LEU A 160 -10.29 14.75 -8.83
N THR A 161 -11.31 14.98 -9.64
CA THR A 161 -11.76 16.34 -10.00
C THR A 161 -12.43 17.04 -8.80
N ALA A 162 -12.57 18.37 -8.86
CA ALA A 162 -13.24 19.13 -7.79
C ALA A 162 -14.68 18.66 -7.53
N ASP A 163 -15.42 18.33 -8.60
CA ASP A 163 -16.80 17.82 -8.51
C ASP A 163 -16.85 16.42 -7.88
N GLU A 164 -15.89 15.57 -8.19
CA GLU A 164 -15.78 14.22 -7.61
C GLU A 164 -15.39 14.28 -6.13
N LEU A 165 -14.48 15.16 -5.75
CA LEU A 165 -14.14 15.42 -4.35
C LEU A 165 -15.40 15.83 -3.56
N ALA A 166 -16.21 16.75 -4.10
CA ALA A 166 -17.43 17.20 -3.45
C ALA A 166 -18.47 16.04 -3.31
N ARG A 167 -18.62 15.21 -4.35
CA ARG A 167 -19.59 14.08 -4.35
C ARG A 167 -19.16 12.95 -3.41
N THR A 168 -17.88 12.71 -3.29
CA THR A 168 -17.32 11.64 -2.44
C THR A 168 -17.11 12.05 -0.99
N GLY A 169 -17.24 13.34 -0.69
CA GLY A 169 -16.95 13.91 0.64
C GLY A 169 -15.46 13.94 0.97
N CYS A 170 -14.59 13.77 -0.04
CA CYS A 170 -13.16 13.89 0.14
C CYS A 170 -12.75 15.35 0.30
N SER A 171 -11.77 15.61 1.15
CA SER A 171 -11.15 16.93 1.26
C SER A 171 -10.27 17.22 0.04
N ALA A 172 -10.31 18.45 -0.48
CA ALA A 172 -9.33 18.94 -1.44
C ALA A 172 -7.92 19.09 -0.82
N ASN A 173 -7.85 19.20 0.50
CA ASN A 173 -6.61 19.24 1.26
C ASN A 173 -6.17 17.86 1.70
N VAL A 174 -4.91 17.74 2.11
CA VAL A 174 -4.38 16.52 2.73
C VAL A 174 -5.18 16.20 4.00
N GLN A 175 -5.65 14.97 4.09
CA GLN A 175 -6.41 14.46 5.24
C GLN A 175 -5.70 13.26 5.86
N ALA A 176 -5.91 13.04 7.17
CA ALA A 176 -5.38 11.88 7.87
C ALA A 176 -6.44 10.77 7.84
N LEU A 177 -6.07 9.59 7.34
CA LEU A 177 -6.93 8.42 7.20
C LEU A 177 -6.24 7.19 7.78
N SER A 178 -6.91 6.44 8.63
CA SER A 178 -6.52 5.07 8.91
C SER A 178 -6.71 4.20 7.65
N ALA A 179 -6.07 3.04 7.58
CA ALA A 179 -6.25 2.15 6.43
C ALA A 179 -7.71 1.73 6.21
N ARG A 180 -8.45 1.51 7.30
CA ARG A 180 -9.88 1.19 7.22
C ARG A 180 -10.72 2.34 6.67
N GLU A 181 -10.43 3.57 7.11
CA GLU A 181 -11.10 4.76 6.59
C GLU A 181 -10.78 4.98 5.12
N ALA A 182 -9.52 4.78 4.70
CA ALA A 182 -9.10 4.86 3.31
C ALA A 182 -9.84 3.83 2.44
N GLU A 183 -9.88 2.55 2.84
CA GLU A 183 -10.60 1.51 2.10
C GLU A 183 -12.12 1.74 2.08
N THR A 184 -12.70 2.23 3.18
CA THR A 184 -14.13 2.59 3.24
C THR A 184 -14.45 3.74 2.29
N LEU A 185 -13.59 4.76 2.27
CA LEU A 185 -13.71 5.90 1.37
C LEU A 185 -13.61 5.46 -0.10
N LEU A 186 -12.61 4.66 -0.44
CA LEU A 186 -12.42 4.12 -1.79
C LEU A 186 -13.60 3.23 -2.24
N SER A 187 -14.17 2.45 -1.33
CA SER A 187 -15.38 1.65 -1.61
C SER A 187 -16.59 2.53 -1.84
N GLY A 188 -16.73 3.64 -1.11
CA GLY A 188 -17.80 4.62 -1.29
C GLY A 188 -17.73 5.38 -2.63
N MET A 189 -16.62 5.30 -3.35
CA MET A 189 -16.46 5.86 -4.69
C MET A 189 -17.11 5.01 -5.78
N GLU A 190 -17.52 3.77 -5.49
CA GLU A 190 -18.16 2.86 -6.42
C GLU A 190 -19.41 3.49 -7.04
N GLY A 191 -19.50 3.52 -8.37
CA GLY A 191 -20.62 4.14 -9.10
C GLY A 191 -20.71 5.68 -8.98
N VAL A 192 -19.86 6.32 -8.17
CA VAL A 192 -19.84 7.78 -7.97
C VAL A 192 -18.80 8.45 -8.87
N VAL A 193 -17.65 7.81 -9.06
CA VAL A 193 -16.57 8.30 -9.92
C VAL A 193 -16.18 7.24 -10.96
N PRO A 194 -15.55 7.64 -12.09
CA PRO A 194 -15.05 6.70 -13.08
C PRO A 194 -14.04 5.71 -12.46
N PRO A 195 -14.00 4.44 -12.92
CA PRO A 195 -13.10 3.43 -12.41
C PRO A 195 -11.62 3.85 -12.42
N ALA A 196 -11.17 4.56 -13.46
CA ALA A 196 -9.81 5.09 -13.54
C ALA A 196 -9.48 6.09 -12.41
N HIS A 197 -10.42 6.97 -12.04
CA HIS A 197 -10.23 7.95 -10.97
C HIS A 197 -10.27 7.28 -9.60
N LYS A 198 -11.12 6.27 -9.41
CA LYS A 198 -11.12 5.44 -8.20
C LYS A 198 -9.79 4.69 -8.04
N ALA A 199 -9.25 4.13 -9.13
CA ALA A 199 -7.93 3.51 -9.13
C ALA A 199 -6.82 4.55 -8.85
N ALA A 200 -6.90 5.76 -9.41
CA ALA A 200 -5.95 6.84 -9.12
C ALA A 200 -6.01 7.27 -7.64
N ALA A 201 -7.20 7.33 -7.05
CA ALA A 201 -7.36 7.59 -5.62
C ALA A 201 -6.72 6.48 -4.76
N ARG A 202 -6.86 5.20 -5.15
CA ARG A 202 -6.18 4.08 -4.52
C ARG A 202 -4.66 4.19 -4.64
N ALA A 203 -4.15 4.53 -5.82
CA ALA A 203 -2.72 4.77 -6.03
C ALA A 203 -2.19 5.88 -5.11
N ALA A 204 -2.96 6.97 -4.92
CA ALA A 204 -2.56 8.06 -4.01
C ALA A 204 -2.48 7.60 -2.54
N VAL A 205 -3.35 6.68 -2.10
CA VAL A 205 -3.27 6.08 -0.74
C VAL A 205 -1.98 5.27 -0.59
N TRP A 206 -1.65 4.43 -1.58
CA TRP A 206 -0.45 3.60 -1.54
C TRP A 206 0.84 4.41 -1.71
N ASP A 207 0.84 5.47 -2.53
CA ASP A 207 1.96 6.42 -2.60
C ASP A 207 2.23 7.05 -1.23
N ALA A 208 1.16 7.53 -0.57
CA ALA A 208 1.25 8.10 0.76
C ALA A 208 1.78 7.09 1.80
N PHE A 209 1.33 5.83 1.74
CA PHE A 209 1.79 4.76 2.62
C PHE A 209 3.29 4.49 2.45
N PHE A 210 3.75 4.25 1.24
CA PHE A 210 5.16 3.98 1.02
C PHE A 210 6.05 5.17 1.37
N ARG A 211 5.67 6.40 1.02
CA ARG A 211 6.46 7.60 1.37
C ARG A 211 6.55 7.86 2.86
N GLN A 212 5.50 7.55 3.61
CA GLN A 212 5.47 7.85 5.05
C GLN A 212 6.05 6.73 5.90
N GLU A 213 5.93 5.49 5.46
CA GLU A 213 6.22 4.33 6.31
C GLU A 213 7.39 3.47 5.83
N LEU A 214 8.05 3.81 4.70
CA LEU A 214 9.12 2.99 4.09
C LEU A 214 10.21 2.59 5.10
N GLU A 215 10.62 3.50 5.97
CA GLU A 215 11.65 3.22 6.98
C GLU A 215 11.23 2.17 8.02
N LEU A 216 9.92 2.02 8.26
CA LEU A 216 9.37 1.08 9.23
C LEU A 216 9.02 -0.28 8.60
N LEU A 217 8.79 -0.32 7.30
CA LEU A 217 8.32 -1.51 6.59
C LEU A 217 9.22 -2.74 6.77
N PRO A 218 10.56 -2.66 6.68
CA PRO A 218 11.42 -3.84 6.82
C PRO A 218 11.25 -4.55 8.15
N ALA A 219 11.13 -3.77 9.24
CA ALA A 219 11.02 -4.30 10.59
C ALA A 219 9.60 -4.77 10.95
N THR A 220 8.57 -4.34 10.22
CA THR A 220 7.17 -4.52 10.64
C THR A 220 6.36 -5.39 9.69
N LEU A 221 6.41 -5.14 8.38
CA LEU A 221 5.53 -5.79 7.42
C LEU A 221 5.78 -7.30 7.29
N PRO A 222 7.01 -7.80 7.05
CA PRO A 222 7.26 -9.24 6.92
C PRO A 222 6.86 -10.03 8.17
N ASN A 223 7.14 -9.46 9.36
CA ASN A 223 6.75 -10.08 10.62
C ASN A 223 5.22 -10.08 10.82
N ALA A 224 4.53 -9.01 10.42
CA ALA A 224 3.08 -8.95 10.47
C ALA A 224 2.45 -10.01 9.55
N LEU A 225 2.95 -10.16 8.32
CA LEU A 225 2.50 -11.20 7.39
C LEU A 225 2.75 -12.61 7.94
N ARG A 226 3.91 -12.88 8.53
CA ARG A 226 4.19 -14.17 9.20
C ARG A 226 3.22 -14.44 10.35
N THR A 227 2.95 -13.43 11.18
CA THR A 227 2.04 -13.56 12.33
C THR A 227 0.61 -13.87 11.91
N HIS A 228 0.14 -13.26 10.82
CA HIS A 228 -1.22 -13.41 10.31
C HIS A 228 -1.34 -14.47 9.20
N SER A 229 -0.27 -15.19 8.88
CA SER A 229 -0.25 -16.17 7.77
C SER A 229 -1.43 -17.15 7.74
N PRO A 230 -1.98 -17.65 8.87
CA PRO A 230 -3.16 -18.54 8.82
C PRO A 230 -4.45 -17.85 8.33
N SER A 231 -4.50 -16.52 8.34
CA SER A 231 -5.65 -15.70 7.94
C SER A 231 -5.41 -14.95 6.62
N LEU A 232 -4.30 -15.23 5.94
CA LEU A 232 -3.99 -14.67 4.63
C LEU A 232 -4.36 -15.66 3.53
N LEU A 233 -4.88 -15.14 2.42
CA LEU A 233 -4.93 -15.87 1.16
C LEU A 233 -3.75 -15.43 0.31
N THR A 234 -2.72 -16.26 0.23
CA THR A 234 -1.46 -15.93 -0.45
C THR A 234 -0.73 -17.18 -0.91
N ASP A 235 0.07 -17.04 -1.96
CA ASP A 235 1.05 -18.05 -2.39
C ASP A 235 2.49 -17.70 -1.95
N LEU A 236 2.66 -16.60 -1.19
CA LEU A 236 3.96 -16.25 -0.63
C LEU A 236 4.46 -17.33 0.33
N THR A 237 5.66 -17.82 0.10
CA THR A 237 6.35 -18.76 0.96
C THR A 237 7.14 -18.06 2.07
N ALA A 238 7.67 -18.83 3.01
CA ALA A 238 8.58 -18.29 4.03
C ALA A 238 9.84 -17.67 3.40
N GLN A 239 10.31 -18.22 2.25
CA GLN A 239 11.45 -17.70 1.52
C GLN A 239 11.13 -16.34 0.88
N ASP A 240 9.93 -16.19 0.30
CA ASP A 240 9.49 -14.93 -0.30
C ASP A 240 9.37 -13.82 0.75
N LEU A 241 8.95 -14.17 1.97
CA LEU A 241 8.92 -13.22 3.09
C LEU A 241 10.32 -12.80 3.56
N LEU A 242 11.35 -13.66 3.42
CA LEU A 242 12.74 -13.26 3.66
C LEU A 242 13.26 -12.35 2.54
N ILE A 243 12.94 -12.66 1.28
CA ILE A 243 13.26 -11.82 0.12
C ILE A 243 12.59 -10.45 0.28
N LEU A 244 11.32 -10.41 0.70
CA LEU A 244 10.60 -9.18 0.97
C LEU A 244 11.30 -8.33 2.05
N GLU A 245 11.70 -8.96 3.17
CA GLU A 245 12.41 -8.29 4.27
C GLU A 245 13.73 -7.67 3.78
N ASP A 246 14.57 -8.45 3.12
CA ASP A 246 15.83 -8.01 2.54
C ASP A 246 15.61 -6.88 1.51
N THR A 247 14.62 -7.03 0.63
CA THR A 247 14.30 -6.04 -0.41
C THR A 247 13.87 -4.72 0.22
N LEU A 248 12.97 -4.75 1.21
CA LEU A 248 12.53 -3.56 1.92
C LEU A 248 13.65 -2.87 2.69
N GLU A 249 14.60 -3.64 3.27
CA GLU A 249 15.80 -3.07 3.92
C GLU A 249 16.63 -2.24 2.91
N PHE A 250 16.90 -2.79 1.72
CA PHE A 250 17.64 -2.07 0.69
C PHE A 250 16.91 -0.81 0.21
N LEU A 251 15.58 -0.90 0.01
CA LEU A 251 14.77 0.21 -0.46
C LEU A 251 14.69 1.34 0.57
N ALA A 252 14.57 1.00 1.86
CA ALA A 252 14.56 1.97 2.95
C ALA A 252 15.93 2.64 3.13
N ASP A 253 17.01 1.86 3.14
CA ASP A 253 18.37 2.38 3.31
C ASP A 253 18.81 3.33 2.18
N ARG A 254 18.24 3.17 0.98
CA ARG A 254 18.58 3.96 -0.21
C ARG A 254 17.54 5.00 -0.60
N SER A 255 16.52 5.21 0.22
CA SER A 255 15.42 6.14 -0.07
C SER A 255 14.85 5.90 -1.47
N ALA A 256 14.29 4.72 -1.69
CA ALA A 256 13.81 4.26 -2.99
C ALA A 256 12.88 5.27 -3.68
N ALA A 257 12.95 5.32 -5.00
CA ALA A 257 11.97 6.03 -5.82
C ALA A 257 10.61 5.34 -5.71
N ILE A 258 9.56 6.09 -5.38
CA ILE A 258 8.19 5.58 -5.25
C ILE A 258 7.36 6.15 -6.38
N HIS A 259 6.72 5.27 -7.14
CA HIS A 259 5.83 5.59 -8.24
C HIS A 259 4.51 4.83 -8.05
N ALA A 260 3.42 5.57 -7.88
CA ALA A 260 2.10 4.98 -7.76
C ALA A 260 1.14 5.64 -8.75
N GLU A 261 0.48 4.83 -9.56
CA GLU A 261 -0.42 5.30 -10.61
C GLU A 261 -1.60 4.33 -10.82
N ALA A 262 -2.62 4.78 -11.53
CA ALA A 262 -3.71 3.91 -11.98
C ALA A 262 -3.34 3.24 -13.30
N LEU A 263 -3.76 1.98 -13.48
CA LEU A 263 -3.65 1.31 -14.79
C LEU A 263 -4.44 2.12 -15.83
N PRO A 264 -3.79 2.64 -16.89
CA PRO A 264 -4.51 3.25 -18.00
C PRO A 264 -5.33 2.21 -18.75
N GLY A 265 -6.44 2.62 -19.35
CA GLY A 265 -7.34 1.72 -20.10
C GLY A 265 -8.52 2.47 -20.68
N ALA A 266 -9.43 1.77 -21.34
CA ALA A 266 -10.62 2.34 -21.92
C ALA A 266 -11.87 1.97 -21.10
N TRP A 267 -12.61 2.98 -20.66
CA TRP A 267 -13.87 2.83 -19.93
C TRP A 267 -15.06 2.96 -20.89
N ASP A 268 -15.88 1.93 -20.97
CA ASP A 268 -17.21 2.01 -21.61
C ASP A 268 -18.30 2.12 -20.53
N ALA A 269 -18.80 3.32 -20.35
CA ALA A 269 -19.83 3.60 -19.35
C ALA A 269 -21.19 2.93 -19.66
N LYS A 270 -21.46 2.55 -20.92
CA LYS A 270 -22.70 1.87 -21.31
C LYS A 270 -22.63 0.38 -21.01
N ALA A 271 -21.49 -0.23 -21.29
CA ALA A 271 -21.24 -1.64 -20.99
C ALA A 271 -20.83 -1.87 -19.52
N GLY A 272 -20.38 -0.84 -18.81
CA GLY A 272 -19.83 -0.97 -17.47
C GLY A 272 -18.50 -1.75 -17.44
N THR A 273 -17.72 -1.68 -18.52
CA THR A 273 -16.48 -2.46 -18.69
C THR A 273 -15.26 -1.57 -18.81
N TYR A 274 -14.17 -1.98 -18.19
CA TYR A 274 -12.87 -1.33 -18.30
C TYR A 274 -11.92 -2.27 -19.04
N THR A 275 -11.48 -1.89 -20.24
CA THR A 275 -10.71 -2.79 -21.11
C THR A 275 -9.23 -2.45 -21.14
N VAL A 276 -8.38 -3.51 -21.21
CA VAL A 276 -6.95 -3.41 -21.42
C VAL A 276 -6.67 -2.85 -22.80
N THR A 277 -5.80 -1.84 -22.87
CA THR A 277 -5.32 -1.22 -24.12
C THR A 277 -3.82 -1.43 -24.30
N ASP A 278 -3.28 -0.99 -25.42
CA ASP A 278 -1.83 -0.98 -25.61
C ASP A 278 -1.13 -0.06 -24.61
N ALA A 279 -1.80 1.03 -24.18
CA ALA A 279 -1.31 1.89 -23.11
C ALA A 279 -1.24 1.15 -21.77
N SER A 280 -2.20 0.26 -21.48
CA SER A 280 -2.17 -0.58 -20.27
C SER A 280 -0.95 -1.50 -20.28
N ARG A 281 -0.71 -2.17 -21.40
CA ARG A 281 0.45 -3.08 -21.55
C ARG A 281 1.77 -2.32 -21.49
N ALA A 282 1.85 -1.16 -22.12
CA ALA A 282 3.04 -0.30 -22.07
C ALA A 282 3.30 0.19 -20.64
N ALA A 283 2.26 0.59 -19.88
CA ALA A 283 2.38 0.97 -18.49
C ALA A 283 2.94 -0.18 -17.64
N VAL A 284 2.43 -1.40 -17.82
CA VAL A 284 2.93 -2.59 -17.11
C VAL A 284 4.39 -2.90 -17.50
N GLN A 285 4.74 -2.81 -18.77
CA GLN A 285 6.14 -2.99 -19.17
C GLN A 285 7.07 -1.95 -18.56
N THR A 286 6.67 -0.69 -18.56
CA THR A 286 7.41 0.38 -17.87
C THR A 286 7.54 0.11 -16.39
N PHE A 287 6.44 -0.29 -15.74
CA PHE A 287 6.36 -0.68 -14.35
C PHE A 287 7.38 -1.80 -13.99
N LEU A 288 7.60 -2.76 -14.88
CA LEU A 288 8.52 -3.89 -14.67
C LEU A 288 9.96 -3.60 -15.13
N SER A 289 10.18 -2.63 -16.04
CA SER A 289 11.44 -2.43 -16.74
C SER A 289 12.16 -1.11 -16.44
N VAL A 290 11.73 -0.36 -15.43
CA VAL A 290 12.36 0.94 -15.12
C VAL A 290 13.84 0.73 -14.80
N SER A 291 14.68 1.09 -15.76
CA SER A 291 16.12 1.23 -15.56
C SER A 291 16.36 2.37 -14.56
N PRO A 292 17.35 2.25 -13.67
CA PRO A 292 17.66 3.32 -12.73
C PRO A 292 17.85 4.60 -13.52
N ALA A 293 17.18 5.68 -13.10
CA ALA A 293 17.37 7.00 -13.67
C ALA A 293 18.87 7.25 -13.69
N SER A 294 19.44 7.43 -14.88
CA SER A 294 20.84 7.80 -15.10
C SER A 294 21.11 9.02 -14.21
N GLY A 295 21.76 8.79 -13.07
CA GLY A 295 22.16 9.84 -12.16
C GLY A 295 22.98 10.85 -12.96
N ASN A 296 22.56 12.07 -12.89
CA ASN A 296 23.18 13.28 -13.43
C ASN A 296 24.71 13.11 -13.51
N ASP A 297 25.20 12.87 -14.72
CA ASP A 297 26.57 13.11 -15.06
C ASP A 297 26.75 14.63 -15.04
N ALA A 298 26.94 15.16 -13.83
CA ALA A 298 27.45 16.51 -13.64
C ALA A 298 28.88 16.48 -14.20
N SER A 299 28.96 16.80 -15.49
CA SER A 299 30.20 17.12 -16.14
C SER A 299 31.03 18.04 -15.26
N LEU A 300 32.03 17.47 -14.59
CA LEU A 300 33.19 18.18 -14.12
C LEU A 300 33.90 18.74 -15.34
N ARG A 301 33.56 19.98 -15.73
CA ARG A 301 34.45 20.83 -16.50
C ARG A 301 35.51 21.31 -15.55
N GLU A 302 36.66 20.67 -15.62
CA GLU A 302 37.90 21.31 -15.13
C GLU A 302 38.30 22.51 -15.99
N PRO A 303 38.94 23.53 -15.39
CA PRO A 303 39.33 24.78 -16.01
C PRO A 303 40.46 24.71 -17.02
#